data_ff271ceacbfde95ecf925812d7ca9741
#
_entry.id   ff271ceacbfde95ecf925812d7ca9741
#
_cell.length_a   1.000
_cell.length_b   1.000
_cell.length_c   1.000
_cell.angle_alpha   90.00
_cell.angle_beta   90.00
_cell.angle_gamma   90.00
#
_symmetry.space_group_name_H-M   'P 1'
#
loop_
_entity.id
_entity.type
_entity.pdbx_description
1 polymer ?
#
loop_
_entity_poly.entity_id
_entity_poly.type
_entity_poly.pdbx_seq_one_letter_code
_entity_poly.pdbx_strand_id
1 'polypeptide(L)'
;VRIHPRRGDALSEKVRLEVLTTASRRDGVRLQIERTIEQNRKIFDFKLQELPHIESAITALQNGTGDLVAMSALDWRNLDVEGLSIVGILPRREPTWVLVSNDKPEYLCSKAVVVCDNELLRRQMRRLRSDLIILTSEQFAERIGKLDAYLNLDEEDRIHWIEECRQDKLLEGFVVSRGEHSALRFKSRRHTLGLQREKPERTHFVPPPLHGFTLLVSRTGFPSATVLPMFDPSAYLAHRIEAALLDSLPKEIHSLVGIFVEQRKFKTILKEAQRSNDDFTNDSFLDSNHAQGKVSGKNLTGSAKWERSVPKKGMSTSPRLEIKVETLNYAGTVTASAERVSTLEESHMSMVNVLKEFMNLLETMQLDHEEMVRKFPGLPEEYSLARPPLMDLHSVQASSSEEE
;
A
#
# COMPACT_ATOMS: atom_id res chain seq x y z
N VAL A 1 31.34 42.03 43.28
CA VAL A 1 29.91 41.81 43.11
C VAL A 1 29.74 40.93 41.86
N ARG A 2 29.45 39.63 42.02
CA ARG A 2 29.17 38.70 40.93
C ARG A 2 27.67 38.79 40.64
N ILE A 3 27.31 39.31 39.48
CA ILE A 3 25.95 39.31 38.97
C ILE A 3 25.73 37.95 38.27
N HIS A 4 24.94 37.06 38.90
CA HIS A 4 24.41 35.88 38.25
C HIS A 4 23.26 36.31 37.34
N PRO A 5 23.30 35.95 36.01
CA PRO A 5 22.11 36.12 35.17
C PRO A 5 21.04 35.14 35.65
N ARG A 6 19.91 35.65 36.08
CA ARG A 6 18.68 34.85 36.24
C ARG A 6 18.34 34.22 34.90
N ARG A 7 18.36 32.90 34.82
CA ARG A 7 17.69 32.18 33.76
C ARG A 7 16.19 32.50 33.84
N GLY A 8 15.79 33.48 33.07
CA GLY A 8 14.38 33.67 32.78
C GLY A 8 13.97 32.52 31.87
N ASP A 9 12.98 31.74 32.27
CA ASP A 9 12.25 30.84 31.38
C ASP A 9 11.66 31.71 30.27
N ALA A 10 12.35 31.77 29.14
CA ALA A 10 11.75 32.21 27.88
C ALA A 10 10.67 31.15 27.56
N LEU A 11 9.44 31.47 27.90
CA LEU A 11 8.28 30.80 27.34
C LEU A 11 8.45 30.89 25.82
N SER A 12 8.95 29.83 25.22
CA SER A 12 9.02 29.67 23.74
C SER A 12 7.60 29.86 23.25
N GLU A 13 7.35 30.98 22.60
CA GLU A 13 6.05 31.28 21.99
C GLU A 13 5.74 30.16 21.00
N LYS A 14 4.68 29.40 21.28
CA LYS A 14 4.30 28.29 20.42
C LYS A 14 3.87 28.82 19.05
N VAL A 15 4.33 28.17 18.02
CA VAL A 15 3.88 28.49 16.66
C VAL A 15 2.40 28.09 16.53
N ARG A 16 1.56 29.04 16.17
CA ARG A 16 0.14 28.78 15.93
C ARG A 16 -0.04 28.25 14.53
N LEU A 17 -0.77 27.13 14.40
CA LEU A 17 -1.10 26.49 13.12
C LEU A 17 -2.58 26.12 13.07
N GLU A 18 -3.26 26.59 12.04
CA GLU A 18 -4.62 26.20 11.76
C GLU A 18 -4.65 25.10 10.70
N VAL A 19 -5.14 23.92 11.11
CA VAL A 19 -5.19 22.72 10.27
C VAL A 19 -6.63 22.44 9.87
N LEU A 20 -6.87 22.33 8.57
CA LEU A 20 -8.16 21.98 7.97
C LEU A 20 -8.17 20.47 7.70
N THR A 21 -9.30 19.84 7.91
CA THR A 21 -9.52 18.42 7.56
C THR A 21 -10.99 18.19 7.23
N THR A 22 -11.30 17.00 6.71
CA THR A 22 -12.69 16.61 6.48
C THR A 22 -13.29 15.95 7.72
N ALA A 23 -14.60 16.01 7.83
CA ALA A 23 -15.35 15.29 8.87
C ALA A 23 -15.33 13.76 8.65
N SER A 24 -15.11 13.31 7.42
CA SER A 24 -15.06 11.87 7.07
C SER A 24 -14.04 11.11 7.91
N ARG A 25 -14.44 9.93 8.34
CA ARG A 25 -13.60 9.01 9.11
C ARG A 25 -13.04 7.85 8.28
N ARG A 26 -13.50 7.70 7.03
CA ARG A 26 -13.21 6.54 6.20
C ARG A 26 -11.73 6.34 5.93
N ASP A 27 -11.03 7.39 5.57
CA ASP A 27 -9.61 7.33 5.22
C ASP A 27 -8.69 7.30 6.46
N GLY A 28 -9.23 7.60 7.65
CA GLY A 28 -8.50 7.67 8.92
C GLY A 28 -7.53 8.86 9.02
N VAL A 29 -7.57 9.83 8.09
CA VAL A 29 -6.75 11.05 8.11
C VAL A 29 -7.07 11.87 9.35
N ARG A 30 -8.35 12.12 9.59
CA ARG A 30 -8.81 12.87 10.76
C ARG A 30 -8.26 12.29 12.07
N LEU A 31 -8.40 10.98 12.26
CA LEU A 31 -7.91 10.32 13.48
C LEU A 31 -6.39 10.44 13.62
N GLN A 32 -5.66 10.42 12.52
CA GLN A 32 -4.22 10.59 12.53
C GLN A 32 -3.82 12.03 12.88
N ILE A 33 -4.47 13.03 12.28
CA ILE A 33 -4.14 14.43 12.57
C ILE A 33 -4.47 14.81 14.02
N GLU A 34 -5.59 14.32 14.58
CA GLU A 34 -5.92 14.51 15.98
C GLU A 34 -4.79 13.97 16.90
N ARG A 35 -4.27 12.78 16.63
CA ARG A 35 -3.15 12.19 17.36
C ARG A 35 -1.86 12.99 17.18
N THR A 36 -1.60 13.46 15.97
CA THR A 36 -0.40 14.26 15.67
C THR A 36 -0.44 15.58 16.39
N ILE A 37 -1.60 16.24 16.44
CA ILE A 37 -1.82 17.46 17.23
C ILE A 37 -1.53 17.21 18.71
N GLU A 38 -2.08 16.13 19.28
CA GLU A 38 -1.85 15.79 20.70
C GLU A 38 -0.37 15.57 21.01
N GLN A 39 0.34 14.85 20.15
CA GLN A 39 1.77 14.56 20.31
C GLN A 39 2.64 15.83 20.23
N ASN A 40 2.22 16.84 19.47
CA ASN A 40 2.99 18.05 19.19
C ASN A 40 2.51 19.31 19.95
N ARG A 41 1.59 19.18 20.90
CA ARG A 41 1.03 20.29 21.71
C ARG A 41 2.08 21.11 22.48
N LYS A 42 3.26 20.55 22.71
CA LYS A 42 4.35 21.27 23.38
C LYS A 42 5.02 22.29 22.47
N ILE A 43 5.04 22.03 21.16
CA ILE A 43 5.73 22.83 20.14
C ILE A 43 4.76 23.81 19.48
N PHE A 44 3.54 23.36 19.21
CA PHE A 44 2.55 24.11 18.46
C PHE A 44 1.30 24.41 19.28
N ASP A 45 0.65 25.53 18.93
CA ASP A 45 -0.72 25.84 19.29
C ASP A 45 -1.61 25.57 18.07
N PHE A 46 -2.24 24.37 18.06
CA PHE A 46 -3.04 23.93 16.93
C PHE A 46 -4.50 24.31 17.07
N LYS A 47 -5.07 24.79 15.97
CA LYS A 47 -6.51 24.88 15.78
C LYS A 47 -6.93 23.93 14.68
N LEU A 48 -7.71 22.89 14.99
CA LEU A 48 -8.27 21.96 14.02
C LEU A 48 -9.66 22.43 13.62
N GLN A 49 -9.89 22.56 12.31
CA GLN A 49 -11.19 22.91 11.77
C GLN A 49 -11.64 21.82 10.78
N GLU A 50 -12.85 21.34 10.98
CA GLU A 50 -13.48 20.34 10.11
C GLU A 50 -14.35 21.01 9.08
N LEU A 51 -14.23 20.54 7.83
CA LEU A 51 -15.01 20.99 6.70
C LEU A 51 -15.76 19.78 6.08
N PRO A 52 -16.94 20.00 5.47
CA PRO A 52 -17.76 18.88 5.00
C PRO A 52 -17.08 18.05 3.90
N HIS A 53 -16.34 18.71 3.00
CA HIS A 53 -15.70 18.07 1.84
C HIS A 53 -14.27 18.57 1.67
N ILE A 54 -13.45 17.78 0.98
CA ILE A 54 -12.04 18.11 0.76
C ILE A 54 -11.88 19.34 -0.14
N GLU A 55 -12.77 19.52 -1.13
CA GLU A 55 -12.79 20.67 -2.03
C GLU A 55 -13.05 21.98 -1.24
N SER A 56 -13.91 21.89 -0.22
CA SER A 56 -14.17 23.03 0.67
C SER A 56 -12.93 23.39 1.49
N ALA A 57 -12.17 22.40 1.94
CA ALA A 57 -10.91 22.60 2.67
C ALA A 57 -9.84 23.21 1.76
N ILE A 58 -9.74 22.76 0.52
CA ILE A 58 -8.85 23.32 -0.50
C ILE A 58 -9.21 24.78 -0.81
N THR A 59 -10.46 25.05 -1.07
CA THR A 59 -10.94 26.41 -1.34
C THR A 59 -10.68 27.35 -0.17
N ALA A 60 -10.93 26.90 1.06
CA ALA A 60 -10.63 27.67 2.26
C ALA A 60 -9.12 27.97 2.37
N LEU A 61 -8.26 26.96 2.13
CA LEU A 61 -6.81 27.14 2.15
C LEU A 61 -6.34 28.14 1.08
N GLN A 62 -6.85 28.05 -0.16
CA GLN A 62 -6.54 29.00 -1.24
C GLN A 62 -6.94 30.42 -0.91
N ASN A 63 -8.08 30.59 -0.25
CA ASN A 63 -8.60 31.90 0.20
C ASN A 63 -7.87 32.46 1.44
N GLY A 64 -6.85 31.75 1.95
CA GLY A 64 -6.07 32.19 3.09
C GLY A 64 -6.68 31.84 4.45
N THR A 65 -7.72 31.03 4.48
CA THR A 65 -8.27 30.46 5.70
C THR A 65 -7.53 29.16 6.03
N GLY A 66 -6.92 29.12 7.21
CA GLY A 66 -6.06 27.99 7.60
C GLY A 66 -4.66 28.03 6.99
N ASP A 67 -3.77 27.25 7.56
CA ASP A 67 -2.36 27.14 7.17
C ASP A 67 -2.08 25.83 6.42
N LEU A 68 -2.73 24.77 6.83
CA LEU A 68 -2.53 23.41 6.33
C LEU A 68 -3.87 22.73 6.08
N VAL A 69 -3.90 21.88 5.04
CA VAL A 69 -4.95 20.86 4.86
C VAL A 69 -4.32 19.49 5.07
N ALA A 70 -4.92 18.68 5.95
CA ALA A 70 -4.58 17.27 6.10
C ALA A 70 -5.52 16.43 5.23
N MET A 71 -4.95 15.66 4.29
CA MET A 71 -5.72 14.84 3.36
C MET A 71 -5.01 13.53 3.01
N SER A 72 -5.72 12.58 2.40
CA SER A 72 -5.10 11.36 1.89
C SER A 72 -4.29 11.64 0.60
N ALA A 73 -3.30 10.79 0.33
CA ALA A 73 -2.55 10.89 -0.92
C ALA A 73 -3.41 10.56 -2.15
N LEU A 74 -4.48 9.77 -1.98
CA LEU A 74 -5.44 9.48 -3.04
C LEU A 74 -6.29 10.71 -3.39
N ASP A 75 -6.80 11.42 -2.37
CA ASP A 75 -7.56 12.66 -2.60
C ASP A 75 -6.68 13.69 -3.30
N TRP A 76 -5.44 13.89 -2.82
CA TRP A 76 -4.49 14.79 -3.45
C TRP A 76 -4.24 14.48 -4.93
N ARG A 77 -4.11 13.19 -5.27
CA ARG A 77 -3.90 12.75 -6.65
C ARG A 77 -5.08 13.07 -7.58
N ASN A 78 -6.29 13.04 -7.04
CA ASN A 78 -7.52 13.30 -7.81
C ASN A 78 -7.83 14.78 -7.95
N LEU A 79 -7.09 15.64 -7.25
CA LEU A 79 -7.24 17.09 -7.31
C LEU A 79 -6.28 17.67 -8.36
N ASP A 80 -6.82 18.46 -9.27
CA ASP A 80 -6.04 19.32 -10.17
C ASP A 80 -6.06 20.75 -9.62
N VAL A 81 -5.11 21.06 -8.74
CA VAL A 81 -5.12 22.32 -7.99
C VAL A 81 -3.79 23.04 -8.11
N GLU A 82 -3.83 24.24 -8.68
CA GLU A 82 -2.66 25.12 -8.73
C GLU A 82 -2.46 25.92 -7.43
N GLY A 83 -1.23 26.33 -7.20
CA GLY A 83 -0.87 27.19 -6.07
C GLY A 83 -0.76 26.50 -4.72
N LEU A 84 -0.89 25.17 -4.67
CA LEU A 84 -0.71 24.36 -3.48
C LEU A 84 0.47 23.40 -3.63
N SER A 85 1.03 22.98 -2.51
CA SER A 85 2.15 22.02 -2.46
C SER A 85 2.09 21.15 -1.22
N ILE A 86 2.64 19.95 -1.33
CA ILE A 86 2.85 19.06 -0.18
C ILE A 86 4.03 19.62 0.62
N VAL A 87 3.77 20.06 1.84
CA VAL A 87 4.79 20.62 2.76
C VAL A 87 5.23 19.63 3.81
N GLY A 88 4.46 18.55 4.02
CA GLY A 88 4.80 17.49 4.95
C GLY A 88 4.04 16.20 4.70
N ILE A 89 4.58 15.10 5.20
CA ILE A 89 3.90 13.79 5.20
C ILE A 89 4.04 13.22 6.60
N LEU A 90 2.91 12.78 7.15
CA LEU A 90 2.87 12.10 8.45
C LEU A 90 3.38 10.66 8.32
N PRO A 91 3.78 10.01 9.44
CA PRO A 91 4.12 8.60 9.43
C PRO A 91 3.04 7.77 8.74
N ARG A 92 3.45 6.91 7.80
CA ARG A 92 2.48 6.08 7.04
C ARG A 92 1.67 5.22 8.00
N ARG A 93 0.35 5.28 7.89
CA ARG A 93 -0.53 4.33 8.55
C ARG A 93 -0.36 2.95 7.91
N GLU A 94 -0.69 1.89 8.64
CA GLU A 94 -0.61 0.55 8.09
C GLU A 94 -1.48 0.41 6.83
N PRO A 95 -0.88 0.20 5.65
CA PRO A 95 -1.58 0.21 4.36
C PRO A 95 -2.28 -1.13 4.06
N THR A 96 -2.53 -1.94 5.07
CA THR A 96 -3.16 -3.24 4.92
C THR A 96 -4.68 -3.12 4.83
N TRP A 97 -5.27 -4.07 4.15
CA TRP A 97 -6.70 -4.28 4.12
C TRP A 97 -7.10 -5.41 5.08
N VAL A 98 -8.36 -5.50 5.39
CA VAL A 98 -8.88 -6.51 6.29
C VAL A 98 -10.14 -7.13 5.71
N LEU A 99 -10.25 -8.43 5.86
CA LEU A 99 -11.51 -9.15 5.70
C LEU A 99 -12.23 -9.12 7.04
N VAL A 100 -13.42 -8.55 7.06
CA VAL A 100 -14.33 -8.58 8.21
C VAL A 100 -15.22 -9.79 8.05
N SER A 101 -14.99 -10.82 8.87
CA SER A 101 -15.70 -12.10 8.82
C SER A 101 -15.52 -12.86 10.14
N ASN A 102 -16.38 -13.84 10.39
CA ASN A 102 -16.24 -14.70 11.56
C ASN A 102 -15.01 -15.61 11.45
N ASP A 103 -14.79 -16.15 10.26
CA ASP A 103 -13.71 -17.08 9.97
C ASP A 103 -12.59 -16.43 9.18
N LYS A 104 -11.39 -17.03 9.26
CA LYS A 104 -10.25 -16.58 8.44
C LYS A 104 -10.55 -16.86 6.96
N PRO A 105 -9.89 -16.10 6.03
CA PRO A 105 -10.10 -16.30 4.59
C PRO A 105 -9.99 -17.76 4.14
N GLU A 106 -9.02 -18.49 4.71
CA GLU A 106 -8.75 -19.89 4.35
C GLU A 106 -9.85 -20.85 4.82
N TYR A 107 -10.69 -20.46 5.80
CA TYR A 107 -11.72 -21.29 6.42
C TYR A 107 -13.15 -20.85 6.11
N LEU A 108 -13.35 -19.88 5.23
CA LEU A 108 -14.68 -19.53 4.75
C LEU A 108 -15.32 -20.77 4.07
N CYS A 109 -16.62 -20.89 4.14
CA CYS A 109 -17.34 -21.98 3.48
C CYS A 109 -17.16 -21.88 1.95
N SER A 110 -17.32 -23.01 1.26
CA SER A 110 -17.27 -23.00 -0.20
C SER A 110 -18.40 -22.16 -0.78
N LYS A 111 -18.08 -21.38 -1.83
CA LYS A 111 -19.00 -20.41 -2.46
C LYS A 111 -19.49 -19.32 -1.50
N ALA A 112 -18.72 -19.03 -0.43
CA ALA A 112 -19.01 -17.92 0.46
C ALA A 112 -19.06 -16.60 -0.31
N VAL A 113 -20.06 -15.78 0.02
CA VAL A 113 -20.22 -14.44 -0.58
C VAL A 113 -19.36 -13.44 0.18
N VAL A 114 -18.45 -12.78 -0.52
CA VAL A 114 -17.57 -11.75 0.01
C VAL A 114 -17.74 -10.47 -0.79
N VAL A 115 -17.98 -9.36 -0.12
CA VAL A 115 -18.07 -8.04 -0.76
C VAL A 115 -16.72 -7.35 -0.75
N CYS A 116 -16.29 -6.83 -1.91
CA CYS A 116 -15.05 -6.10 -2.07
C CYS A 116 -15.14 -5.13 -3.26
N ASP A 117 -15.06 -3.83 -3.02
CA ASP A 117 -15.17 -2.81 -4.07
C ASP A 117 -13.84 -2.56 -4.80
N ASN A 118 -12.70 -2.95 -4.22
CA ASN A 118 -11.40 -2.77 -4.85
C ASN A 118 -11.08 -3.94 -5.80
N GLU A 119 -10.88 -3.63 -7.09
CA GLU A 119 -10.65 -4.65 -8.13
C GLU A 119 -9.36 -5.44 -7.91
N LEU A 120 -8.27 -4.79 -7.54
CA LEU A 120 -7.01 -5.49 -7.24
C LEU A 120 -7.21 -6.53 -6.14
N LEU A 121 -7.90 -6.13 -5.06
CA LEU A 121 -8.15 -7.03 -3.92
C LEU A 121 -9.10 -8.16 -4.29
N ARG A 122 -10.10 -7.92 -5.18
CA ARG A 122 -10.94 -9.00 -5.70
C ARG A 122 -10.10 -10.06 -6.41
N ARG A 123 -9.15 -9.67 -7.26
CA ARG A 123 -8.24 -10.58 -7.96
C ARG A 123 -7.32 -11.32 -7.00
N GLN A 124 -6.77 -10.63 -6.01
CA GLN A 124 -5.94 -11.24 -4.96
C GLN A 124 -6.75 -12.21 -4.08
N MET A 125 -8.02 -11.92 -3.81
CA MET A 125 -8.92 -12.85 -3.10
C MET A 125 -9.23 -14.08 -3.95
N ARG A 126 -9.45 -13.96 -5.29
CA ARG A 126 -9.59 -15.10 -6.20
C ARG A 126 -8.32 -15.96 -6.24
N ARG A 127 -7.14 -15.33 -6.21
CA ARG A 127 -5.85 -16.05 -6.07
C ARG A 127 -5.80 -16.87 -4.78
N LEU A 128 -6.30 -16.33 -3.68
CA LEU A 128 -6.35 -17.04 -2.41
C LEU A 128 -7.35 -18.19 -2.44
N ARG A 129 -8.55 -17.93 -2.95
CA ARG A 129 -9.70 -18.86 -2.94
C ARG A 129 -10.55 -18.62 -4.19
N SER A 130 -10.36 -19.45 -5.21
CA SER A 130 -11.07 -19.36 -6.50
C SER A 130 -12.56 -19.75 -6.41
N ASP A 131 -12.96 -20.42 -5.34
CA ASP A 131 -14.33 -20.88 -5.12
C ASP A 131 -15.23 -19.82 -4.44
N LEU A 132 -14.68 -18.69 -3.99
CA LEU A 132 -15.45 -17.62 -3.38
C LEU A 132 -16.25 -16.83 -4.43
N ILE A 133 -17.44 -16.39 -4.04
CA ILE A 133 -18.27 -15.46 -4.82
C ILE A 133 -17.93 -14.05 -4.35
N ILE A 134 -17.08 -13.35 -5.12
CA ILE A 134 -16.61 -12.02 -4.74
C ILE A 134 -17.35 -10.98 -5.59
N LEU A 135 -18.12 -10.13 -4.94
CA LEU A 135 -18.99 -9.13 -5.55
C LEU A 135 -18.56 -7.71 -5.16
N THR A 136 -18.93 -6.73 -5.96
CA THR A 136 -18.94 -5.33 -5.49
C THR A 136 -20.12 -5.11 -4.56
N SER A 137 -20.10 -4.03 -3.80
CA SER A 137 -21.24 -3.65 -2.94
C SER A 137 -22.52 -3.47 -3.74
N GLU A 138 -22.45 -2.88 -4.94
CA GLU A 138 -23.58 -2.70 -5.83
C GLU A 138 -24.12 -4.05 -6.37
N GLN A 139 -23.23 -4.91 -6.87
CA GLN A 139 -23.61 -6.25 -7.32
C GLN A 139 -24.25 -7.09 -6.21
N PHE A 140 -23.75 -6.93 -4.98
CA PHE A 140 -24.37 -7.60 -3.84
C PHE A 140 -25.75 -7.02 -3.53
N ALA A 141 -25.92 -5.69 -3.52
CA ALA A 141 -27.20 -5.03 -3.30
C ALA A 141 -28.23 -5.40 -4.38
N GLU A 142 -27.82 -5.47 -5.64
CA GLU A 142 -28.65 -5.94 -6.75
C GLU A 142 -29.07 -7.40 -6.55
N ARG A 143 -28.15 -8.28 -6.21
CA ARG A 143 -28.43 -9.71 -5.96
C ARG A 143 -29.47 -9.95 -4.88
N ILE A 144 -29.53 -9.10 -3.86
CA ILE A 144 -30.55 -9.21 -2.78
C ILE A 144 -31.76 -8.30 -3.00
N GLY A 145 -31.87 -7.66 -4.18
CA GLY A 145 -33.01 -6.82 -4.55
C GLY A 145 -33.12 -5.49 -3.79
N LYS A 146 -32.02 -4.96 -3.28
CA LYS A 146 -31.95 -3.71 -2.49
C LYS A 146 -31.07 -2.62 -3.09
N LEU A 147 -30.83 -2.66 -4.40
CA LEU A 147 -29.93 -1.72 -5.07
C LEU A 147 -30.34 -0.26 -4.87
N ASP A 148 -31.62 0.08 -5.10
CA ASP A 148 -32.10 1.46 -4.95
C ASP A 148 -31.94 1.97 -3.51
N ALA A 149 -32.22 1.14 -2.52
CA ALA A 149 -32.03 1.50 -1.12
C ALA A 149 -30.56 1.74 -0.81
N TYR A 150 -29.66 0.93 -1.35
CA TYR A 150 -28.21 1.06 -1.17
C TYR A 150 -27.65 2.32 -1.83
N LEU A 151 -28.09 2.65 -3.05
CA LEU A 151 -27.62 3.85 -3.78
C LEU A 151 -28.01 5.15 -3.10
N ASN A 152 -29.14 5.16 -2.36
CA ASN A 152 -29.60 6.32 -1.61
C ASN A 152 -28.86 6.55 -0.28
N LEU A 153 -28.04 5.60 0.17
CA LEU A 153 -27.23 5.75 1.38
C LEU A 153 -26.00 6.63 1.11
N ASP A 154 -25.58 7.39 2.10
CA ASP A 154 -24.27 8.03 2.05
C ASP A 154 -23.12 7.00 2.20
N GLU A 155 -21.89 7.44 1.99
CA GLU A 155 -20.75 6.54 1.95
C GLU A 155 -20.46 5.83 3.30
N GLU A 156 -20.67 6.50 4.44
CA GLU A 156 -20.47 5.87 5.75
C GLU A 156 -21.58 4.87 6.04
N ASP A 157 -22.82 5.21 5.70
CA ASP A 157 -23.99 4.36 5.90
C ASP A 157 -23.94 3.11 5.00
N ARG A 158 -23.39 3.20 3.79
CA ARG A 158 -23.19 2.04 2.90
C ARG A 158 -22.36 0.94 3.55
N ILE A 159 -21.29 1.29 4.25
CA ILE A 159 -20.45 0.29 4.92
C ILE A 159 -21.12 -0.27 6.15
N HIS A 160 -21.84 0.55 6.91
CA HIS A 160 -22.64 0.08 8.03
C HIS A 160 -23.73 -0.88 7.57
N TRP A 161 -24.41 -0.58 6.47
CA TRP A 161 -25.40 -1.45 5.86
C TRP A 161 -24.81 -2.82 5.44
N ILE A 162 -23.60 -2.85 4.86
CA ILE A 162 -22.92 -4.10 4.53
C ILE A 162 -22.61 -4.91 5.80
N GLU A 163 -22.19 -4.25 6.87
CA GLU A 163 -21.95 -4.93 8.15
C GLU A 163 -23.26 -5.48 8.75
N GLU A 164 -24.37 -4.76 8.66
CA GLU A 164 -25.69 -5.26 9.05
C GLU A 164 -26.09 -6.49 8.23
N CYS A 165 -25.94 -6.44 6.89
CA CYS A 165 -26.18 -7.60 6.03
C CYS A 165 -25.31 -8.81 6.42
N ARG A 166 -24.07 -8.59 6.86
CA ARG A 166 -23.20 -9.65 7.35
C ARG A 166 -23.71 -10.24 8.68
N GLN A 167 -24.16 -9.38 9.60
CA GLN A 167 -24.75 -9.82 10.87
C GLN A 167 -26.03 -10.64 10.64
N ASP A 168 -26.82 -10.26 9.63
CA ASP A 168 -28.01 -10.96 9.17
C ASP A 168 -27.69 -12.24 8.36
N LYS A 169 -26.39 -12.57 8.19
CA LYS A 169 -25.91 -13.76 7.45
C LYS A 169 -26.31 -13.79 5.97
N LEU A 170 -26.49 -12.63 5.35
CA LEU A 170 -26.71 -12.50 3.90
C LEU A 170 -25.39 -12.58 3.11
N LEU A 171 -24.26 -12.33 3.78
CA LEU A 171 -22.91 -12.52 3.27
C LEU A 171 -21.98 -12.99 4.41
N GLU A 172 -20.88 -13.65 4.08
CA GLU A 172 -19.91 -14.17 5.04
C GLU A 172 -18.87 -13.15 5.45
N GLY A 173 -18.56 -12.20 4.58
CA GLY A 173 -17.58 -11.19 4.91
C GLY A 173 -17.48 -10.08 3.88
N PHE A 174 -16.77 -9.01 4.23
CA PHE A 174 -16.47 -7.91 3.34
C PHE A 174 -15.05 -7.38 3.59
N VAL A 175 -14.48 -6.76 2.56
CA VAL A 175 -13.11 -6.25 2.58
C VAL A 175 -13.12 -4.74 2.64
N VAL A 176 -12.45 -4.20 3.66
CA VAL A 176 -12.27 -2.75 3.85
C VAL A 176 -10.83 -2.43 4.21
N SER A 177 -10.44 -1.17 4.10
CA SER A 177 -9.14 -0.74 4.59
C SER A 177 -9.07 -0.87 6.11
N ARG A 178 -7.88 -1.15 6.64
CA ARG A 178 -7.67 -1.19 8.09
C ARG A 178 -7.95 0.16 8.74
N GLY A 179 -7.64 1.25 8.04
CA GLY A 179 -7.94 2.61 8.47
C GLY A 179 -9.44 2.82 8.67
N GLU A 180 -10.22 2.48 7.66
CA GLU A 180 -11.68 2.59 7.65
C GLU A 180 -12.33 1.71 8.72
N HIS A 181 -11.95 0.43 8.82
CA HIS A 181 -12.42 -0.44 9.90
C HIS A 181 -12.19 0.17 11.30
N SER A 182 -11.02 0.79 11.51
CA SER A 182 -10.68 1.38 12.81
C SER A 182 -11.41 2.70 13.05
N ALA A 183 -11.62 3.50 12.00
CA ALA A 183 -12.31 4.79 12.08
C ALA A 183 -13.82 4.63 12.34
N LEU A 184 -14.45 3.66 11.71
CA LEU A 184 -15.86 3.33 11.90
C LEU A 184 -16.14 2.51 13.18
N ARG A 185 -15.07 2.15 13.91
CA ARG A 185 -15.17 1.45 15.21
C ARG A 185 -15.93 0.11 15.15
N PHE A 186 -15.80 -0.62 14.07
CA PHE A 186 -16.37 -1.94 13.97
C PHE A 186 -15.85 -2.86 15.09
N LYS A 187 -16.77 -3.57 15.75
CA LYS A 187 -16.44 -4.55 16.80
C LYS A 187 -16.22 -5.95 16.24
N SER A 188 -16.54 -6.14 14.98
CA SER A 188 -16.48 -7.42 14.29
C SER A 188 -15.03 -7.92 14.16
N ARG A 189 -14.89 -9.24 14.13
CA ARG A 189 -13.60 -9.90 13.94
C ARG A 189 -13.05 -9.55 12.55
N ARG A 190 -11.76 -9.30 12.49
CA ARG A 190 -11.06 -8.94 11.24
C ARG A 190 -9.83 -9.81 11.04
N HIS A 191 -9.53 -10.07 9.77
CA HIS A 191 -8.35 -10.83 9.33
C HIS A 191 -7.54 -9.97 8.37
N THR A 192 -6.27 -9.76 8.69
CA THR A 192 -5.39 -8.90 7.90
C THR A 192 -5.06 -9.54 6.56
N LEU A 193 -5.27 -8.78 5.48
CA LEU A 193 -4.83 -9.07 4.13
C LEU A 193 -3.57 -8.24 3.85
N GLY A 194 -2.42 -8.87 3.91
CA GLY A 194 -1.13 -8.18 3.80
C GLY A 194 -0.04 -9.05 3.20
N LEU A 195 1.21 -8.61 3.24
CA LEU A 195 2.34 -9.24 2.54
C LEU A 195 2.74 -10.62 3.07
N GLN A 196 2.24 -11.06 4.24
CA GLN A 196 2.50 -12.39 4.83
C GLN A 196 4.00 -12.77 4.95
N ARG A 197 4.87 -11.79 5.17
CA ARG A 197 6.33 -11.98 5.21
C ARG A 197 6.83 -13.05 6.18
N GLU A 198 6.12 -13.27 7.28
CA GLU A 198 6.48 -14.31 8.26
C GLU A 198 6.12 -15.72 7.79
N LYS A 199 5.29 -15.85 6.79
CA LYS A 199 4.74 -17.10 6.25
C LYS A 199 4.66 -17.03 4.74
N PRO A 200 5.80 -17.15 4.04
CA PRO A 200 5.88 -17.02 2.58
C PRO A 200 5.03 -18.05 1.83
N GLU A 201 4.70 -19.17 2.49
CA GLU A 201 3.78 -20.19 1.96
C GLU A 201 2.32 -19.69 1.86
N ARG A 202 1.98 -18.59 2.52
CA ARG A 202 0.63 -18.01 2.44
C ARG A 202 0.53 -17.00 1.31
N THR A 203 -0.66 -16.97 0.72
CA THR A 203 -0.98 -15.94 -0.27
C THR A 203 -0.84 -14.55 0.32
N HIS A 204 -0.03 -13.72 -0.30
CA HIS A 204 0.18 -12.34 0.09
C HIS A 204 -0.77 -11.38 -0.64
N PHE A 205 -0.96 -10.20 -0.08
CA PHE A 205 -1.76 -9.12 -0.66
C PHE A 205 -0.89 -7.86 -0.72
N VAL A 206 -0.62 -7.39 -1.92
CA VAL A 206 0.04 -6.10 -2.14
C VAL A 206 -1.03 -5.02 -2.13
N PRO A 207 -0.92 -3.99 -1.28
CA PRO A 207 -1.95 -2.96 -1.19
C PRO A 207 -2.02 -2.12 -2.46
N PRO A 208 -3.17 -1.49 -2.74
CA PRO A 208 -3.27 -0.44 -3.74
C PRO A 208 -2.25 0.67 -3.48
N PRO A 209 -1.72 1.33 -4.52
CA PRO A 209 -0.72 2.38 -4.37
C PRO A 209 -1.24 3.57 -3.58
N LEU A 210 -0.34 4.29 -2.96
CA LEU A 210 -0.60 5.52 -2.18
C LEU A 210 -1.50 5.33 -0.95
N HIS A 211 -1.85 4.11 -0.60
CA HIS A 211 -2.72 3.83 0.52
C HIS A 211 -2.02 4.06 1.88
N GLY A 212 -2.72 4.68 2.82
CA GLY A 212 -2.23 4.93 4.19
C GLY A 212 -1.38 6.19 4.37
N PHE A 213 -1.09 6.96 3.33
CA PHE A 213 -0.40 8.24 3.48
C PHE A 213 -1.36 9.38 3.83
N THR A 214 -0.95 10.21 4.78
CA THR A 214 -1.59 11.48 5.12
C THR A 214 -0.63 12.61 4.79
N LEU A 215 -1.06 13.47 3.88
CA LEU A 215 -0.31 14.62 3.41
C LEU A 215 -0.72 15.86 4.19
N LEU A 216 0.25 16.73 4.44
CA LEU A 216 0.04 18.10 4.87
C LEU A 216 0.28 19.00 3.66
N VAL A 217 -0.78 19.63 3.18
CA VAL A 217 -0.78 20.48 2.00
C VAL A 217 -0.92 21.93 2.43
N SER A 218 -0.19 22.82 1.81
CA SER A 218 -0.27 24.27 2.05
C SER A 218 -0.12 25.07 0.76
N ARG A 219 -0.32 26.37 0.86
CA ARG A 219 -0.06 27.30 -0.24
C ARG A 219 1.42 27.28 -0.62
N THR A 220 1.70 27.42 -1.90
CA THR A 220 3.08 27.56 -2.40
C THR A 220 3.79 28.72 -1.70
N GLY A 221 4.98 28.45 -1.19
CA GLY A 221 5.75 29.41 -0.38
C GLY A 221 5.58 29.28 1.14
N PHE A 222 4.70 28.41 1.62
CA PHE A 222 4.66 28.08 3.05
C PHE A 222 6.00 27.48 3.52
N PRO A 223 6.58 27.95 4.64
CA PRO A 223 7.87 27.47 5.11
C PRO A 223 7.77 26.02 5.62
N SER A 224 8.17 25.07 4.80
CA SER A 224 8.11 23.62 5.15
C SER A 224 8.89 23.27 6.43
N ALA A 225 9.89 24.07 6.79
CA ALA A 225 10.61 23.93 8.05
C ALA A 225 9.68 23.99 9.27
N THR A 226 8.55 24.68 9.19
CA THR A 226 7.56 24.77 10.25
C THR A 226 6.99 23.42 10.61
N VAL A 227 6.76 22.53 9.64
CA VAL A 227 6.14 21.21 9.85
C VAL A 227 7.14 20.07 10.05
N LEU A 228 8.45 20.35 10.03
CA LEU A 228 9.49 19.33 10.24
C LEU A 228 9.29 18.44 11.48
N PRO A 229 8.81 18.93 12.63
CA PRO A 229 8.55 18.07 13.80
C PRO A 229 7.50 16.99 13.56
N MET A 230 6.63 17.15 12.55
CA MET A 230 5.59 16.21 12.17
C MET A 230 5.95 15.39 10.90
N PHE A 231 7.04 15.74 10.25
CA PHE A 231 7.45 15.15 8.98
C PHE A 231 8.11 13.79 9.17
N ASP A 232 7.71 12.81 8.38
CA ASP A 232 8.35 11.49 8.32
C ASP A 232 9.11 11.31 7.00
N PRO A 233 10.45 11.31 7.02
CA PRO A 233 11.26 11.13 5.81
C PRO A 233 11.05 9.79 5.12
N SER A 234 10.76 8.73 5.88
CA SER A 234 10.53 7.39 5.33
C SER A 234 9.22 7.34 4.55
N ALA A 235 8.16 7.91 5.13
CA ALA A 235 6.86 8.03 4.47
C ALA A 235 6.96 8.93 3.23
N TYR A 236 7.74 10.02 3.29
CA TYR A 236 7.95 10.92 2.15
C TYR A 236 8.63 10.21 0.98
N LEU A 237 9.72 9.47 1.24
CA LEU A 237 10.42 8.72 0.20
C LEU A 237 9.51 7.65 -0.41
N ALA A 238 8.80 6.88 0.42
CA ALA A 238 7.88 5.85 -0.03
C ALA A 238 6.77 6.44 -0.91
N HIS A 239 6.13 7.52 -0.46
CA HIS A 239 5.11 8.23 -1.24
C HIS A 239 5.63 8.69 -2.61
N ARG A 240 6.81 9.32 -2.65
CA ARG A 240 7.40 9.80 -3.91
C ARG A 240 7.64 8.67 -4.91
N ILE A 241 8.14 7.53 -4.43
CA ILE A 241 8.42 6.38 -5.29
C ILE A 241 7.11 5.73 -5.75
N GLU A 242 6.13 5.53 -4.86
CA GLU A 242 4.81 4.98 -5.25
C GLU A 242 4.10 5.89 -6.26
N ALA A 243 4.11 7.21 -6.05
CA ALA A 243 3.53 8.17 -6.98
C ALA A 243 4.22 8.13 -8.35
N ALA A 244 5.57 8.16 -8.38
CA ALA A 244 6.33 8.13 -9.62
C ALA A 244 6.14 6.82 -10.40
N LEU A 245 6.09 5.66 -9.71
CA LEU A 245 5.77 4.39 -10.33
C LEU A 245 4.37 4.39 -10.93
N LEU A 246 3.38 4.84 -10.17
CA LEU A 246 1.99 4.90 -10.64
C LEU A 246 1.83 5.84 -11.83
N ASP A 247 2.52 7.00 -11.83
CA ASP A 247 2.49 7.96 -12.95
C ASP A 247 3.16 7.42 -14.21
N SER A 248 4.10 6.49 -14.05
CA SER A 248 4.83 5.86 -15.16
C SER A 248 4.09 4.66 -15.76
N LEU A 249 3.03 4.17 -15.11
CA LEU A 249 2.21 3.06 -15.59
C LEU A 249 1.04 3.56 -16.46
N PRO A 250 0.56 2.74 -17.42
CA PRO A 250 -0.66 3.04 -18.16
C PRO A 250 -1.86 3.26 -17.23
N LYS A 251 -2.69 4.27 -17.52
CA LYS A 251 -3.84 4.62 -16.67
C LYS A 251 -4.83 3.47 -16.48
N GLU A 252 -4.96 2.63 -17.50
CA GLU A 252 -5.88 1.49 -17.55
C GLU A 252 -5.59 0.45 -16.47
N ILE A 253 -4.34 0.38 -16.01
CA ILE A 253 -3.93 -0.58 -14.97
C ILE A 253 -3.82 0.04 -13.57
N HIS A 254 -4.04 1.34 -13.40
CA HIS A 254 -3.90 2.00 -12.09
C HIS A 254 -4.78 1.38 -11.00
N SER A 255 -5.99 0.94 -11.32
CA SER A 255 -6.89 0.26 -10.39
C SER A 255 -6.58 -1.23 -10.19
N LEU A 256 -5.72 -1.79 -11.03
CA LEU A 256 -5.37 -3.21 -11.09
C LEU A 256 -4.00 -3.52 -10.52
N VAL A 257 -3.19 -2.50 -10.22
CA VAL A 257 -1.82 -2.66 -9.75
C VAL A 257 -1.72 -2.40 -8.25
N GLY A 258 -0.97 -3.25 -7.57
CA GLY A 258 -0.49 -3.02 -6.21
C GLY A 258 0.93 -2.47 -6.26
N ILE A 259 1.18 -1.40 -5.53
CA ILE A 259 2.53 -0.83 -5.37
C ILE A 259 2.75 -0.64 -3.88
N PHE A 260 3.85 -1.17 -3.40
CA PHE A 260 4.21 -1.05 -1.99
C PHE A 260 5.67 -0.71 -1.85
N VAL A 261 5.95 0.39 -1.16
CA VAL A 261 7.31 0.86 -0.87
C VAL A 261 7.46 1.04 0.63
N GLU A 262 8.50 0.46 1.20
CA GLU A 262 8.77 0.54 2.63
C GLU A 262 10.28 0.60 2.93
N GLN A 263 10.65 1.41 3.92
CA GLN A 263 11.99 1.33 4.50
C GLN A 263 12.01 0.28 5.62
N ARG A 264 12.92 -0.68 5.48
CA ARG A 264 13.03 -1.80 6.42
C ARG A 264 14.40 -1.85 7.06
N LYS A 265 14.42 -2.23 8.33
CA LYS A 265 15.68 -2.48 9.02
C LYS A 265 16.37 -3.69 8.42
N PHE A 266 17.64 -3.56 8.07
CA PHE A 266 18.46 -4.65 7.53
C PHE A 266 18.34 -5.96 8.33
N LYS A 267 18.41 -5.87 9.65
CA LYS A 267 18.28 -7.05 10.55
C LYS A 267 16.92 -7.76 10.41
N THR A 268 15.87 -7.04 10.05
CA THR A 268 14.53 -7.63 9.87
C THR A 268 14.48 -8.43 8.57
N ILE A 269 15.01 -7.87 7.48
CA ILE A 269 15.09 -8.54 6.18
C ILE A 269 15.91 -9.83 6.28
N LEU A 270 17.09 -9.75 6.90
CA LEU A 270 17.95 -10.91 7.08
C LEU A 270 17.29 -12.02 7.90
N LYS A 271 16.58 -11.68 8.97
CA LYS A 271 15.82 -12.66 9.76
C LYS A 271 14.70 -13.33 8.97
N GLU A 272 14.03 -12.60 8.10
CA GLU A 272 12.99 -13.16 7.23
C GLU A 272 13.59 -14.08 6.19
N ALA A 273 14.66 -13.66 5.49
CA ALA A 273 15.38 -14.49 4.54
C ALA A 273 15.87 -15.81 5.18
N GLN A 274 16.39 -15.75 6.40
CA GLN A 274 16.79 -16.94 7.17
C GLN A 274 15.61 -17.86 7.52
N ARG A 275 14.42 -17.30 7.81
CA ARG A 275 13.22 -18.09 8.11
C ARG A 275 12.61 -18.73 6.88
N SER A 276 12.66 -18.04 5.75
CA SER A 276 12.14 -18.53 4.46
C SER A 276 13.11 -19.43 3.71
N ASN A 277 14.31 -19.67 4.24
CA ASN A 277 15.43 -20.35 3.57
C ASN A 277 15.74 -19.72 2.20
N ASP A 278 15.67 -18.40 2.12
CA ASP A 278 16.03 -17.62 0.93
C ASP A 278 17.56 -17.44 0.92
N ASP A 279 18.25 -18.43 0.38
CA ASP A 279 19.71 -18.46 0.31
C ASP A 279 20.23 -17.35 -0.61
N PHE A 280 19.49 -16.99 -1.69
CA PHE A 280 19.89 -15.93 -2.59
C PHE A 280 19.95 -14.56 -1.91
N THR A 281 18.93 -14.22 -1.14
CA THR A 281 18.93 -12.97 -0.35
C THR A 281 19.97 -13.02 0.76
N ASN A 282 20.15 -14.16 1.43
CA ASN A 282 21.18 -14.34 2.45
C ASN A 282 22.59 -14.13 1.87
N ASP A 283 22.91 -14.76 0.75
CA ASP A 283 24.22 -14.71 0.12
C ASP A 283 24.51 -13.33 -0.48
N SER A 284 23.54 -12.69 -1.16
CA SER A 284 23.72 -11.35 -1.71
C SER A 284 23.99 -10.29 -0.65
N PHE A 285 23.47 -10.46 0.56
CA PHE A 285 23.80 -9.58 1.70
C PHE A 285 25.11 -9.94 2.37
N LEU A 286 25.56 -11.18 2.29
CA LEU A 286 26.88 -11.60 2.79
C LEU A 286 27.99 -11.17 1.84
N ASP A 287 27.81 -11.31 0.52
CA ASP A 287 28.81 -10.96 -0.51
C ASP A 287 29.04 -9.46 -0.61
N SER A 288 28.02 -8.63 -0.45
CA SER A 288 28.18 -7.16 -0.40
C SER A 288 29.06 -6.67 0.75
N ASN A 289 29.28 -7.50 1.78
CA ASN A 289 30.22 -7.24 2.86
C ASN A 289 31.66 -7.73 2.55
N HIS A 290 31.84 -8.67 1.61
CA HIS A 290 33.17 -9.12 1.20
C HIS A 290 33.87 -8.17 0.24
N ALA A 291 33.13 -7.33 -0.50
CA ALA A 291 33.72 -6.35 -1.41
C ALA A 291 34.47 -5.20 -0.71
N GLN A 292 34.29 -5.02 0.60
CA GLN A 292 35.03 -4.04 1.41
C GLN A 292 36.12 -4.63 2.31
N GLY A 293 36.32 -5.93 2.34
CA GLY A 293 37.31 -6.61 3.21
C GLY A 293 38.13 -7.61 2.45
N LYS A 294 39.45 -7.37 2.34
CA LYS A 294 40.51 -8.20 1.73
C LYS A 294 40.20 -9.69 1.71
N VAL A 295 40.17 -10.26 0.51
CA VAL A 295 40.19 -11.70 0.23
C VAL A 295 41.43 -12.31 0.85
N SER A 296 41.28 -13.16 1.84
CA SER A 296 42.29 -14.17 2.24
C SER A 296 41.66 -15.53 2.01
N GLY A 297 42.11 -16.16 0.93
CA GLY A 297 41.70 -17.51 0.61
C GLY A 297 42.12 -18.52 1.65
N LYS A 298 41.23 -19.43 2.01
CA LYS A 298 41.52 -20.81 2.37
C LYS A 298 40.29 -21.71 2.36
N ASN A 299 40.31 -22.63 1.40
CA ASN A 299 39.78 -24.00 1.43
C ASN A 299 38.34 -24.29 1.89
N LEU A 300 37.51 -24.51 0.89
CA LEU A 300 36.26 -25.25 0.95
C LEU A 300 36.54 -26.76 1.08
N THR A 301 36.38 -27.31 2.27
CA THR A 301 36.02 -28.71 2.48
C THR A 301 35.51 -28.89 3.91
N GLY A 302 34.28 -29.45 4.04
CA GLY A 302 33.80 -29.98 5.32
C GLY A 302 32.47 -29.39 5.79
N SER A 303 31.50 -30.27 5.94
CA SER A 303 30.19 -30.08 6.54
C SER A 303 30.18 -29.08 7.72
N ALA A 304 29.68 -27.89 7.52
CA ALA A 304 29.58 -26.90 8.56
C ALA A 304 28.23 -27.03 9.27
N LYS A 305 28.27 -27.36 10.55
CA LYS A 305 27.19 -27.10 11.50
C LYS A 305 26.87 -25.60 11.46
N TRP A 306 25.61 -25.27 11.25
CA TRP A 306 25.12 -23.91 11.29
C TRP A 306 25.23 -23.35 12.72
N GLU A 307 26.33 -22.71 13.04
CA GLU A 307 26.43 -21.81 14.17
C GLU A 307 25.70 -20.51 13.80
N ARG A 308 24.73 -20.10 14.63
CA ARG A 308 24.04 -18.84 14.55
C ARG A 308 25.06 -17.71 14.43
N SER A 309 25.28 -17.21 13.23
CA SER A 309 26.18 -16.09 13.01
C SER A 309 25.56 -14.81 13.58
N VAL A 310 26.08 -14.41 14.74
CA VAL A 310 25.87 -13.08 15.27
C VAL A 310 26.45 -12.08 14.27
N PRO A 311 25.76 -10.98 13.90
CA PRO A 311 26.28 -10.00 12.96
C PRO A 311 27.66 -9.52 13.42
N LYS A 312 28.69 -9.77 12.62
CA LYS A 312 30.06 -9.29 12.92
C LYS A 312 30.07 -7.76 12.87
N LYS A 313 30.81 -7.15 13.81
CA LYS A 313 31.05 -5.71 13.91
C LYS A 313 31.59 -5.20 12.56
N GLY A 314 30.77 -4.47 11.77
CA GLY A 314 31.11 -3.98 10.43
C GLY A 314 29.98 -4.09 9.40
N MET A 315 28.91 -4.81 9.66
CA MET A 315 27.75 -4.85 8.73
C MET A 315 27.05 -3.49 8.71
N SER A 316 26.82 -2.98 7.51
CA SER A 316 25.98 -1.79 7.31
C SER A 316 24.62 -2.05 7.98
N THR A 317 24.29 -1.25 8.99
CA THR A 317 23.01 -1.31 9.70
C THR A 317 21.99 -0.36 9.07
N SER A 318 22.36 0.29 7.95
CA SER A 318 21.49 1.24 7.25
C SER A 318 20.19 0.55 6.83
N PRO A 319 19.06 1.25 6.92
CA PRO A 319 17.79 0.71 6.45
C PRO A 319 17.86 0.44 4.94
N ARG A 320 17.11 -0.54 4.49
CA ARG A 320 16.95 -0.89 3.08
C ARG A 320 15.58 -0.42 2.60
N LEU A 321 15.52 -0.06 1.35
CA LEU A 321 14.29 0.26 0.64
C LEU A 321 13.81 -1.00 -0.08
N GLU A 322 12.60 -1.43 0.21
CA GLU A 322 11.89 -2.48 -0.51
C GLU A 322 10.84 -1.84 -1.41
N ILE A 323 10.85 -2.21 -2.70
CA ILE A 323 9.89 -1.76 -3.70
C ILE A 323 9.26 -3.01 -4.29
N LYS A 324 7.94 -3.10 -4.26
CA LYS A 324 7.17 -4.21 -4.84
C LYS A 324 6.04 -3.68 -5.70
N VAL A 325 5.92 -4.24 -6.91
CA VAL A 325 4.83 -3.94 -7.86
C VAL A 325 4.21 -5.27 -8.28
N GLU A 326 2.88 -5.35 -8.27
CA GLU A 326 2.16 -6.58 -8.61
C GLU A 326 0.85 -6.26 -9.33
N THR A 327 0.52 -7.05 -10.35
CA THR A 327 -0.83 -7.10 -10.94
C THR A 327 -1.24 -8.55 -11.20
N LEU A 328 -2.53 -8.79 -11.32
CA LEU A 328 -3.08 -10.12 -11.58
C LEU A 328 -4.02 -10.06 -12.77
N ASN A 329 -4.15 -11.18 -13.49
CA ASN A 329 -5.22 -11.34 -14.45
C ASN A 329 -6.61 -11.32 -13.76
N TYR A 330 -7.68 -11.19 -14.54
CA TYR A 330 -9.04 -11.12 -14.00
C TYR A 330 -9.39 -12.30 -13.08
N ALA A 331 -9.01 -13.51 -13.48
CA ALA A 331 -9.29 -14.73 -12.72
C ALA A 331 -8.44 -14.88 -11.44
N GLY A 332 -7.39 -14.08 -11.27
CA GLY A 332 -6.44 -14.21 -10.15
C GLY A 332 -5.49 -15.39 -10.25
N THR A 333 -5.44 -16.09 -11.39
CA THR A 333 -4.61 -17.30 -11.58
C THR A 333 -3.19 -16.99 -12.04
N VAL A 334 -2.98 -15.85 -12.67
CA VAL A 334 -1.68 -15.40 -13.17
C VAL A 334 -1.30 -14.08 -12.52
N THR A 335 -0.07 -13.98 -12.06
CA THR A 335 0.46 -12.79 -11.38
C THR A 335 1.73 -12.32 -12.09
N ALA A 336 1.78 -11.04 -12.46
CA ALA A 336 3.00 -10.34 -12.81
C ALA A 336 3.49 -9.55 -11.60
N SER A 337 4.71 -9.81 -11.16
CA SER A 337 5.29 -9.14 -9.99
C SER A 337 6.76 -8.84 -10.20
N ALA A 338 7.20 -7.65 -9.80
CA ALA A 338 8.59 -7.25 -9.71
C ALA A 338 8.88 -6.69 -8.32
N GLU A 339 10.01 -7.10 -7.75
CA GLU A 339 10.41 -6.70 -6.40
C GLU A 339 11.91 -6.42 -6.35
N ARG A 340 12.29 -5.41 -5.60
CA ARG A 340 13.69 -5.10 -5.36
C ARG A 340 13.93 -4.54 -3.97
N VAL A 341 15.03 -5.00 -3.36
CA VAL A 341 15.54 -4.46 -2.10
C VAL A 341 16.89 -3.80 -2.36
N SER A 342 17.02 -2.53 -1.98
CA SER A 342 18.22 -1.74 -2.27
C SER A 342 18.61 -0.82 -1.11
N THR A 343 19.73 -0.13 -1.26
CA THR A 343 20.08 0.99 -0.37
C THR A 343 19.20 2.21 -0.66
N LEU A 344 19.14 3.15 0.28
CA LEU A 344 18.39 4.40 0.07
C LEU A 344 19.03 5.26 -1.04
N GLU A 345 20.34 5.19 -1.20
CA GLU A 345 21.12 5.91 -2.22
C GLU A 345 20.76 5.42 -3.62
N GLU A 346 20.48 4.13 -3.78
CA GLU A 346 20.11 3.50 -5.05
C GLU A 346 18.60 3.54 -5.33
N SER A 347 17.82 4.21 -4.51
CA SER A 347 16.35 4.21 -4.57
C SER A 347 15.77 4.54 -5.94
N HIS A 348 16.34 5.58 -6.60
CA HIS A 348 15.89 5.97 -7.94
C HIS A 348 16.20 4.91 -9.00
N MET A 349 17.42 4.37 -9.00
CA MET A 349 17.80 3.31 -9.95
C MET A 349 16.98 2.04 -9.74
N SER A 350 16.72 1.70 -8.49
CA SER A 350 15.88 0.55 -8.12
C SER A 350 14.44 0.72 -8.57
N MET A 351 13.87 1.91 -8.44
CA MET A 351 12.55 2.25 -8.96
C MET A 351 12.48 2.06 -10.48
N VAL A 352 13.45 2.61 -11.23
CA VAL A 352 13.51 2.48 -12.69
C VAL A 352 13.64 1.01 -13.12
N ASN A 353 14.49 0.24 -12.44
CA ASN A 353 14.69 -1.17 -12.75
C ASN A 353 13.43 -1.99 -12.49
N VAL A 354 12.76 -1.79 -11.34
CA VAL A 354 11.49 -2.48 -11.02
C VAL A 354 10.42 -2.15 -12.06
N LEU A 355 10.30 -0.88 -12.44
CA LEU A 355 9.35 -0.46 -13.48
C LEU A 355 9.64 -1.17 -14.80
N LYS A 356 10.90 -1.17 -15.25
CA LYS A 356 11.30 -1.81 -16.49
C LYS A 356 11.05 -3.33 -16.48
N GLU A 357 11.41 -3.99 -15.39
CA GLU A 357 11.19 -5.43 -15.20
C GLU A 357 9.70 -5.76 -15.23
N PHE A 358 8.90 -4.98 -14.50
CA PHE A 358 7.45 -5.15 -14.43
C PHE A 358 6.77 -4.94 -15.78
N MET A 359 7.12 -3.86 -16.51
CA MET A 359 6.55 -3.56 -17.82
C MET A 359 6.92 -4.62 -18.85
N ASN A 360 8.19 -5.05 -18.89
CA ASN A 360 8.62 -6.13 -19.80
C ASN A 360 7.87 -7.44 -19.53
N LEU A 361 7.66 -7.77 -18.24
CA LEU A 361 6.91 -8.96 -17.85
C LEU A 361 5.45 -8.83 -18.28
N LEU A 362 4.82 -7.70 -18.01
CA LEU A 362 3.43 -7.44 -18.35
C LEU A 362 3.20 -7.50 -19.86
N GLU A 363 4.02 -6.80 -20.66
CA GLU A 363 3.97 -6.83 -22.12
C GLU A 363 4.14 -8.25 -22.67
N THR A 364 5.10 -9.02 -22.12
CA THR A 364 5.34 -10.40 -22.55
C THR A 364 4.13 -11.31 -22.26
N MET A 365 3.51 -11.15 -21.10
CA MET A 365 2.36 -11.95 -20.67
C MET A 365 1.05 -11.57 -21.38
N GLN A 366 0.98 -10.38 -21.98
CA GLN A 366 -0.15 -9.90 -22.78
C GLN A 366 -0.08 -10.29 -24.26
N LEU A 367 1.08 -10.81 -24.74
CA LEU A 367 1.21 -11.26 -26.12
C LEU A 367 0.18 -12.36 -26.42
N ASP A 368 -0.43 -12.26 -27.59
CA ASP A 368 -1.23 -13.36 -28.11
C ASP A 368 -0.34 -14.55 -28.50
N HIS A 369 -0.97 -15.67 -28.85
CA HIS A 369 -0.24 -16.89 -29.16
C HIS A 369 0.70 -16.72 -30.35
N GLU A 370 0.25 -16.07 -31.43
CA GLU A 370 1.06 -15.89 -32.65
C GLU A 370 2.27 -14.98 -32.38
N GLU A 371 2.08 -13.91 -31.65
CA GLU A 371 3.16 -13.01 -31.26
C GLU A 371 4.16 -13.68 -30.31
N MET A 372 3.67 -14.51 -29.40
CA MET A 372 4.51 -15.27 -28.47
C MET A 372 5.42 -16.23 -29.21
N VAL A 373 4.87 -17.03 -30.14
CA VAL A 373 5.65 -17.97 -30.97
C VAL A 373 6.64 -17.23 -31.85
N ARG A 374 6.27 -16.07 -32.40
CA ARG A 374 7.16 -15.25 -33.22
C ARG A 374 8.31 -14.68 -32.39
N LYS A 375 8.04 -14.21 -31.16
CA LYS A 375 9.04 -13.60 -30.28
C LYS A 375 9.98 -14.63 -29.65
N PHE A 376 9.50 -15.84 -29.43
CA PHE A 376 10.24 -16.96 -28.81
C PHE A 376 10.24 -18.21 -29.66
N PRO A 377 11.00 -18.25 -30.78
CA PRO A 377 11.02 -19.38 -31.74
C PRO A 377 11.75 -20.59 -31.16
N GLY A 378 11.33 -21.24 -30.23
CA GLY A 378 11.96 -22.40 -29.57
C GLY A 378 11.14 -22.85 -28.37
N LEU A 379 9.93 -22.31 -28.23
CA LEU A 379 9.00 -22.79 -27.24
C LEU A 379 8.67 -24.26 -27.46
N PRO A 380 8.56 -25.07 -26.39
CA PRO A 380 8.10 -26.45 -26.47
C PRO A 380 6.74 -26.58 -27.19
N GLU A 381 6.50 -27.69 -27.87
CA GLU A 381 5.22 -27.94 -28.59
C GLU A 381 3.98 -27.76 -27.71
N GLU A 382 4.09 -27.99 -26.41
CA GLU A 382 3.01 -27.76 -25.44
C GLU A 382 2.52 -26.31 -25.42
N TYR A 383 3.37 -25.35 -25.79
CA TYR A 383 3.03 -23.93 -25.92
C TYR A 383 2.64 -23.54 -27.36
N SER A 384 2.65 -24.47 -28.30
CA SER A 384 2.25 -24.23 -29.69
C SER A 384 0.73 -24.25 -29.90
N LEU A 385 -0.05 -24.68 -28.91
CA LEU A 385 -1.51 -24.66 -28.96
C LEU A 385 -2.02 -23.24 -28.77
N ALA A 386 -2.97 -22.81 -29.62
CA ALA A 386 -3.61 -21.49 -29.49
C ALA A 386 -4.17 -21.29 -28.09
N ARG A 387 -3.73 -20.20 -27.45
CA ARG A 387 -4.13 -19.82 -26.07
C ARG A 387 -4.45 -18.35 -26.01
N PRO A 388 -5.39 -17.94 -25.16
CA PRO A 388 -5.54 -16.54 -24.84
C PRO A 388 -4.27 -16.02 -24.14
N PRO A 389 -4.02 -14.70 -24.16
CA PRO A 389 -2.93 -14.09 -23.41
C PRO A 389 -2.93 -14.54 -21.94
N LEU A 390 -1.74 -14.80 -21.38
CA LEU A 390 -1.63 -15.22 -19.96
C LEU A 390 -2.17 -14.15 -19.02
N MET A 391 -1.91 -12.88 -19.35
CA MET A 391 -2.35 -11.73 -18.59
C MET A 391 -3.55 -11.08 -19.27
N ASP A 392 -4.71 -11.68 -19.14
CA ASP A 392 -5.97 -11.01 -19.47
C ASP A 392 -6.36 -10.08 -18.32
N LEU A 393 -6.23 -8.78 -18.55
CA LEU A 393 -6.58 -7.74 -17.58
C LEU A 393 -8.07 -7.38 -17.62
N HIS A 394 -8.79 -7.80 -18.65
CA HIS A 394 -10.20 -7.52 -18.83
C HIS A 394 -11.00 -8.82 -18.61
N SER A 395 -12.23 -8.67 -18.11
CA SER A 395 -13.13 -9.81 -18.07
C SER A 395 -13.33 -10.32 -19.49
N VAL A 396 -12.99 -11.56 -19.75
CA VAL A 396 -13.50 -12.25 -20.94
C VAL A 396 -15.01 -12.15 -20.82
N GLN A 397 -15.65 -11.36 -21.68
CA GLN A 397 -17.06 -11.57 -21.95
C GLN A 397 -17.15 -13.03 -22.36
N ALA A 398 -17.66 -13.87 -21.47
CA ALA A 398 -17.98 -15.22 -21.82
C ALA A 398 -18.80 -15.10 -23.10
N SER A 399 -18.24 -15.58 -24.21
CA SER A 399 -18.96 -15.79 -25.43
C SER A 399 -20.09 -16.76 -25.07
N SER A 400 -21.21 -16.22 -24.65
CA SER A 400 -22.48 -16.90 -24.59
C SER A 400 -23.03 -17.03 -26.02
N SER A 401 -22.36 -17.82 -26.80
CA SER A 401 -22.83 -18.28 -28.07
C SER A 401 -22.12 -19.61 -28.34
N GLU A 402 -22.72 -20.64 -27.81
CA GLU A 402 -22.67 -22.01 -28.32
C GLU A 402 -23.14 -22.95 -27.21
N GLU A 403 -24.45 -23.00 -27.02
CA GLU A 403 -25.22 -24.18 -26.65
C GLU A 403 -26.66 -23.89 -27.05
N GLU A 404 -26.98 -24.20 -28.31
CA GLU A 404 -28.26 -24.69 -28.76
C GLU A 404 -28.22 -26.23 -28.84
#